data_57ac46f7f51751365e692a1775602285
#
_entry.id   57ac46f7f51751365e692a1775602285
#
_cell.length_a   1.000
_cell.length_b   1.000
_cell.length_c   1.000
_cell.angle_alpha   90.00
_cell.angle_beta   90.00
_cell.angle_gamma   90.00
#
_symmetry.space_group_name_H-M   'P 1'
#
loop_
_entity.id
_entity.type
_entity.pdbx_description
1 polymer ?
#
loop_
_entity_poly.entity_id
_entity_poly.type
_entity_poly.pdbx_seq_one_letter_code
_entity_poly.pdbx_strand_id
1 'polypeptide(L)'
;MSAQLEYYKEIRKYVGHKPLILPGAVVCIINEKNDILLQQRPNGTWGLPGGLMDLGESMEETARREVKEETGLNIGELTLLGVFSGEEFFVRIENGDEFYALTVVYMTRDYDGTITIDEKESMDMNFFSLKNLPKGLKKEYKSFIEPYIESLQK
;
A
#
# COMPACT_ATOMS: atom_id res chain seq x y z
N MET A 1 -5.13 -6.15 -14.18
CA MET A 1 -6.27 -5.79 -13.34
C MET A 1 -7.04 -7.02 -12.93
N SER A 2 -7.43 -7.09 -11.69
CA SER A 2 -8.22 -8.21 -11.19
C SER A 2 -9.55 -8.28 -11.91
N ALA A 3 -9.99 -9.50 -12.29
CA ALA A 3 -11.31 -9.74 -12.84
C ALA A 3 -12.40 -9.71 -11.77
N GLN A 4 -12.00 -9.62 -10.48
CA GLN A 4 -12.92 -9.59 -9.35
C GLN A 4 -13.62 -8.23 -9.26
N LEU A 5 -14.87 -8.26 -8.84
CA LEU A 5 -15.59 -7.04 -8.48
C LEU A 5 -14.94 -6.48 -7.21
N GLU A 6 -14.48 -5.26 -7.31
CA GLU A 6 -13.90 -4.59 -6.15
C GLU A 6 -15.00 -4.31 -5.12
N TYR A 7 -14.86 -4.91 -3.94
CA TYR A 7 -15.86 -4.84 -2.89
C TYR A 7 -16.27 -3.40 -2.57
N TYR A 8 -15.30 -2.49 -2.42
CA TYR A 8 -15.61 -1.12 -2.02
C TYR A 8 -16.46 -0.39 -3.06
N LYS A 9 -16.29 -0.68 -4.35
CA LYS A 9 -17.12 -0.08 -5.41
C LYS A 9 -18.53 -0.63 -5.37
N GLU A 10 -18.66 -1.91 -5.09
CA GLU A 10 -19.97 -2.55 -5.01
C GLU A 10 -20.78 -2.02 -3.83
N ILE A 11 -20.17 -1.93 -2.66
CA ILE A 11 -20.86 -1.43 -1.47
C ILE A 11 -21.24 0.05 -1.60
N ARG A 12 -20.47 0.85 -2.35
CA ARG A 12 -20.77 2.26 -2.57
C ARG A 12 -22.10 2.48 -3.27
N LYS A 13 -22.53 1.53 -4.10
CA LYS A 13 -23.84 1.59 -4.75
C LYS A 13 -25.00 1.65 -3.76
N TYR A 14 -24.79 1.10 -2.57
CA TYR A 14 -25.83 1.04 -1.53
C TYR A 14 -25.68 2.13 -0.48
N VAL A 15 -24.49 2.58 -0.19
CA VAL A 15 -24.22 3.53 0.90
C VAL A 15 -23.83 4.92 0.43
N GLY A 16 -23.59 5.09 -0.87
CA GLY A 16 -23.17 6.39 -1.43
C GLY A 16 -21.83 6.82 -0.89
N HIS A 17 -21.73 8.10 -0.49
CA HIS A 17 -20.46 8.68 -0.01
C HIS A 17 -20.25 8.55 1.50
N LYS A 18 -21.19 7.94 2.21
CA LYS A 18 -21.10 7.81 3.67
C LYS A 18 -19.83 7.12 4.11
N PRO A 19 -19.27 7.47 5.30
CA PRO A 19 -18.05 6.86 5.78
C PRO A 19 -18.15 5.35 5.92
N LEU A 20 -17.14 4.67 5.41
CA LEU A 20 -16.96 3.22 5.55
C LEU A 20 -15.68 2.95 6.31
N ILE A 21 -15.53 1.74 6.83
CA ILE A 21 -14.24 1.25 7.29
C ILE A 21 -13.71 0.35 6.17
N LEU A 22 -12.58 0.73 5.58
CA LEU A 22 -12.01 -0.03 4.47
C LEU A 22 -10.65 -0.59 4.86
N PRO A 23 -10.56 -1.93 5.01
CA PRO A 23 -9.28 -2.56 5.30
C PRO A 23 -8.44 -2.74 4.05
N GLY A 24 -7.14 -2.64 4.23
CA GLY A 24 -6.19 -2.84 3.15
C GLY A 24 -4.82 -3.23 3.70
N ALA A 25 -3.91 -3.53 2.78
CA ALA A 25 -2.55 -3.92 3.13
C ALA A 25 -1.55 -3.16 2.26
N VAL A 26 -0.44 -2.77 2.86
CA VAL A 26 0.70 -2.21 2.14
C VAL A 26 1.96 -2.98 2.51
N VAL A 27 2.95 -2.95 1.64
CA VAL A 27 4.16 -3.75 1.82
C VAL A 27 5.41 -2.88 1.68
N CYS A 28 6.26 -2.95 2.69
CA CYS A 28 7.61 -2.39 2.62
C CYS A 28 8.50 -3.45 1.99
N ILE A 29 8.82 -3.29 0.70
CA ILE A 29 9.68 -4.22 -0.03
C ILE A 29 11.10 -3.68 0.04
N ILE A 30 11.99 -4.46 0.64
CA ILE A 30 13.34 -4.03 1.00
C ILE A 30 14.36 -4.82 0.17
N ASN A 31 15.27 -4.10 -0.49
CA ASN A 31 16.31 -4.74 -1.29
C ASN A 31 17.58 -5.03 -0.46
N GLU A 32 18.60 -5.56 -1.11
CA GLU A 32 19.86 -5.93 -0.46
C GLU A 32 20.61 -4.75 0.16
N LYS A 33 20.35 -3.55 -0.34
CA LYS A 33 20.96 -2.32 0.18
C LYS A 33 20.17 -1.69 1.33
N ASN A 34 19.10 -2.35 1.77
CA ASN A 34 18.15 -1.83 2.76
C ASN A 34 17.37 -0.61 2.27
N ASP A 35 17.24 -0.47 0.96
CA ASP A 35 16.38 0.56 0.36
C ASP A 35 14.96 0.02 0.24
N ILE A 36 14.01 0.92 0.27
CA ILE A 36 12.58 0.61 0.24
C ILE A 36 11.97 0.97 -1.11
N LEU A 37 11.13 0.09 -1.63
CA LEU A 37 10.44 0.33 -2.89
C LEU A 37 9.26 1.27 -2.68
N LEU A 38 9.25 2.38 -3.42
CA LEU A 38 8.15 3.32 -3.41
C LEU A 38 7.59 3.48 -4.81
N GLN A 39 6.31 3.78 -4.86
CA GLN A 39 5.53 3.97 -6.08
C GLN A 39 5.09 5.43 -6.17
N GLN A 40 5.36 6.07 -7.30
CA GLN A 40 4.86 7.42 -7.57
C GLN A 40 3.52 7.32 -8.30
N ARG A 41 2.50 7.94 -7.74
CA ARG A 41 1.17 7.96 -8.33
C ARG A 41 1.07 9.07 -9.37
N PRO A 42 0.04 9.04 -10.25
CA PRO A 42 -0.11 10.05 -11.31
C PRO A 42 -0.13 11.50 -10.82
N ASN A 43 -0.57 11.75 -9.59
CA ASN A 43 -0.58 13.10 -9.00
C ASN A 43 0.80 13.52 -8.45
N GLY A 44 1.83 12.70 -8.63
CA GLY A 44 3.20 13.00 -8.19
C GLY A 44 3.54 12.59 -6.77
N THR A 45 2.56 12.15 -5.98
CA THR A 45 2.84 11.69 -4.62
C THR A 45 3.42 10.29 -4.60
N TRP A 46 4.26 10.03 -3.60
CA TRP A 46 4.88 8.72 -3.42
C TRP A 46 4.23 7.95 -2.28
N GLY A 47 4.17 6.64 -2.40
CA GLY A 47 3.63 5.77 -1.38
C GLY A 47 4.15 4.35 -1.51
N LEU A 48 3.67 3.49 -0.61
CA LEU A 48 3.99 2.06 -0.64
C LEU A 48 3.03 1.34 -1.58
N PRO A 49 3.49 0.27 -2.25
CA PRO A 49 2.56 -0.59 -2.99
C PRO A 49 1.61 -1.29 -2.04
N GLY A 50 0.37 -1.45 -2.48
CA GLY A 50 -0.69 -2.08 -1.70
C GLY A 50 -2.04 -1.59 -2.14
N GLY A 51 -3.07 -2.03 -1.44
CA GLY A 51 -4.43 -1.62 -1.74
C GLY A 51 -5.46 -2.28 -0.85
N LEU A 52 -6.72 -2.14 -1.23
CA LEU A 52 -7.85 -2.58 -0.42
C LEU A 52 -8.10 -4.08 -0.54
N MET A 53 -8.52 -4.64 0.59
CA MET A 53 -8.94 -6.05 0.67
C MET A 53 -10.20 -6.28 -0.15
N ASP A 54 -10.24 -7.43 -0.80
CA ASP A 54 -11.44 -7.90 -1.49
C ASP A 54 -12.10 -9.04 -0.71
N LEU A 55 -13.34 -9.35 -1.05
CA LEU A 55 -14.09 -10.39 -0.34
C LEU A 55 -13.36 -11.73 -0.43
N GLY A 56 -13.27 -12.41 0.71
CA GLY A 56 -12.67 -13.73 0.79
C GLY A 56 -11.16 -13.76 0.86
N GLU A 57 -10.50 -12.60 0.79
CA GLU A 57 -9.04 -12.53 0.89
C GLU A 57 -8.58 -12.44 2.34
N SER A 58 -7.46 -13.08 2.64
CA SER A 58 -6.71 -12.76 3.86
C SER A 58 -5.91 -11.47 3.58
N MET A 59 -5.39 -10.84 4.64
CA MET A 59 -4.52 -9.67 4.47
C MET A 59 -3.25 -10.00 3.69
N GLU A 60 -2.67 -11.16 3.92
CA GLU A 60 -1.50 -11.62 3.17
C GLU A 60 -1.82 -11.81 1.69
N GLU A 61 -2.98 -12.37 1.38
CA GLU A 61 -3.43 -12.52 -0.01
C GLU A 61 -3.65 -11.16 -0.66
N THR A 62 -4.25 -10.21 0.06
CA THR A 62 -4.42 -8.83 -0.42
C THR A 62 -3.07 -8.20 -0.74
N ALA A 63 -2.11 -8.32 0.17
CA ALA A 63 -0.78 -7.77 0.00
C ALA A 63 -0.10 -8.34 -1.25
N ARG A 64 -0.13 -9.66 -1.41
CA ARG A 64 0.50 -10.31 -2.56
C ARG A 64 -0.18 -9.95 -3.88
N ARG A 65 -1.50 -9.92 -3.90
CA ARG A 65 -2.25 -9.57 -5.10
C ARG A 65 -1.97 -8.13 -5.53
N GLU A 66 -2.08 -7.19 -4.60
CA GLU A 66 -1.88 -5.76 -4.91
C GLU A 66 -0.44 -5.49 -5.36
N VAL A 67 0.55 -6.08 -4.70
CA VAL A 67 1.94 -5.90 -5.12
C VAL A 67 2.16 -6.47 -6.52
N LYS A 68 1.61 -7.63 -6.81
CA LYS A 68 1.73 -8.24 -8.14
C LYS A 68 1.09 -7.35 -9.22
N GLU A 69 -0.10 -6.84 -8.95
CA GLU A 69 -0.81 -5.97 -9.89
C GLU A 69 -0.06 -4.66 -10.14
N GLU A 70 0.47 -4.05 -9.08
CA GLU A 70 1.10 -2.73 -9.17
C GLU A 70 2.56 -2.76 -9.59
N THR A 71 3.31 -3.80 -9.22
CA THR A 71 4.76 -3.82 -9.41
C THR A 71 5.27 -4.94 -10.31
N GLY A 72 4.47 -5.97 -10.52
CA GLY A 72 4.90 -7.18 -11.22
C GLY A 72 5.69 -8.16 -10.38
N LEU A 73 6.00 -7.81 -9.14
CA LEU A 73 6.81 -8.65 -8.26
C LEU A 73 5.97 -9.73 -7.59
N ASN A 74 6.59 -10.89 -7.37
CA ASN A 74 6.04 -11.99 -6.59
C ASN A 74 6.66 -11.94 -5.21
N ILE A 75 5.83 -11.86 -4.17
CA ILE A 75 6.28 -11.80 -2.79
C ILE A 75 6.16 -13.16 -2.13
N GLY A 76 7.18 -13.56 -1.39
CA GLY A 76 7.17 -14.77 -0.55
C GLY A 76 6.74 -14.45 0.87
N GLU A 77 7.64 -14.60 1.82
CA GLU A 77 7.33 -14.40 3.24
C GLU A 77 7.06 -12.95 3.57
N LEU A 78 6.06 -12.74 4.43
CA LEU A 78 5.69 -11.41 4.92
C LEU A 78 5.89 -11.35 6.43
N THR A 79 6.47 -10.25 6.90
CA THR A 79 6.59 -9.94 8.32
C THR A 79 5.65 -8.79 8.65
N LEU A 80 4.81 -8.98 9.66
CA LEU A 80 3.91 -7.92 10.09
C LEU A 80 4.68 -6.82 10.81
N LEU A 81 4.55 -5.58 10.35
CA LEU A 81 5.14 -4.41 11.00
C LEU A 81 4.15 -3.72 11.93
N GLY A 82 2.88 -3.66 11.55
CA GLY A 82 1.89 -3.01 12.39
C GLY A 82 0.53 -2.91 11.72
N VAL A 83 -0.44 -2.47 12.52
CA VAL A 83 -1.80 -2.20 12.08
C VAL A 83 -2.13 -0.75 12.44
N PHE A 84 -2.60 0.01 11.48
CA PHE A 84 -2.88 1.44 11.66
C PHE A 84 -4.35 1.72 11.40
N SER A 85 -4.99 2.41 12.33
CA SER A 85 -6.41 2.72 12.24
C SER A 85 -6.71 3.93 13.13
N GLY A 86 -7.94 4.42 13.06
CA GLY A 86 -8.40 5.51 13.91
C GLY A 86 -8.73 6.78 13.14
N GLU A 87 -9.06 7.83 13.86
CA GLU A 87 -9.50 9.10 13.28
C GLU A 87 -8.45 9.74 12.38
N GLU A 88 -7.16 9.58 12.68
CA GLU A 88 -6.09 10.15 11.88
C GLU A 88 -5.99 9.54 10.49
N PHE A 89 -6.65 8.41 10.25
CA PHE A 89 -6.66 7.73 8.95
C PHE A 89 -7.99 7.91 8.22
N PHE A 90 -8.72 8.96 8.56
CA PHE A 90 -9.88 9.38 7.80
C PHE A 90 -9.45 9.92 6.44
N VAL A 91 -10.14 9.50 5.39
CA VAL A 91 -9.86 9.91 4.01
C VAL A 91 -11.15 10.37 3.34
N ARG A 92 -11.06 11.47 2.62
CA ARG A 92 -12.11 11.94 1.73
C ARG A 92 -11.48 12.15 0.37
N ILE A 93 -12.00 11.45 -0.64
CA ILE A 93 -11.47 11.55 -2.00
C ILE A 93 -12.32 12.52 -2.83
N GLU A 94 -11.81 12.86 -4.04
CA GLU A 94 -12.41 13.91 -4.89
C GLU A 94 -13.89 13.73 -5.18
N ASN A 95 -14.34 12.50 -5.37
CA ASN A 95 -15.74 12.23 -5.68
C ASN A 95 -16.67 12.38 -4.47
N GLY A 96 -16.11 12.68 -3.29
CA GLY A 96 -16.88 12.85 -2.03
C GLY A 96 -16.98 11.61 -1.17
N ASP A 97 -16.46 10.47 -1.63
CA ASP A 97 -16.44 9.25 -0.82
C ASP A 97 -15.57 9.45 0.41
N GLU A 98 -16.06 8.99 1.55
CA GLU A 98 -15.37 9.07 2.83
C GLU A 98 -15.15 7.69 3.40
N PHE A 99 -13.99 7.50 4.05
CA PHE A 99 -13.73 6.25 4.73
C PHE A 99 -12.63 6.41 5.78
N TYR A 100 -12.63 5.48 6.71
CA TYR A 100 -11.55 5.31 7.68
C TYR A 100 -10.71 4.12 7.22
N ALA A 101 -9.45 4.37 6.90
CA ALA A 101 -8.57 3.30 6.44
C ALA A 101 -8.08 2.48 7.62
N LEU A 102 -8.19 1.16 7.50
CA LEU A 102 -7.51 0.22 8.41
C LEU A 102 -6.42 -0.44 7.60
N THR A 103 -5.17 -0.11 7.88
CA THR A 103 -4.06 -0.57 7.06
C THR A 103 -3.15 -1.52 7.83
N VAL A 104 -2.98 -2.71 7.27
CA VAL A 104 -2.01 -3.69 7.77
C VAL A 104 -0.72 -3.48 6.98
N VAL A 105 0.38 -3.26 7.69
CA VAL A 105 1.68 -2.97 7.07
C VAL A 105 2.59 -4.18 7.24
N TYR A 106 3.05 -4.69 6.11
CA TYR A 106 3.99 -5.81 6.06
C TYR A 106 5.35 -5.36 5.57
N MET A 107 6.35 -6.16 5.84
CA MET A 107 7.69 -5.99 5.30
C MET A 107 8.13 -7.30 4.68
N THR A 108 8.87 -7.23 3.57
CA THR A 108 9.47 -8.40 2.96
C THR A 108 10.83 -8.08 2.35
N ARG A 109 11.73 -9.08 2.41
CA ARG A 109 12.96 -9.11 1.64
C ARG A 109 12.94 -10.26 0.63
N ASP A 110 11.83 -11.04 0.65
CA ASP A 110 11.65 -12.24 -0.15
C ASP A 110 10.74 -11.94 -1.33
N TYR A 111 11.34 -11.61 -2.45
CA TYR A 111 10.59 -11.30 -3.68
C TYR A 111 11.42 -11.68 -4.89
N ASP A 112 10.72 -11.93 -6.00
CA ASP A 112 11.34 -12.15 -7.30
C ASP A 112 10.50 -11.49 -8.40
N GLY A 113 11.00 -11.58 -9.62
CA GLY A 113 10.33 -10.98 -10.76
C GLY A 113 10.96 -9.67 -11.18
N THR A 114 10.36 -9.05 -12.18
CA THR A 114 10.83 -7.79 -12.75
C THR A 114 9.78 -6.71 -12.50
N ILE A 115 10.23 -5.54 -12.05
CA ILE A 115 9.33 -4.41 -11.86
C ILE A 115 8.76 -3.99 -13.21
N THR A 116 7.44 -3.96 -13.28
CA THR A 116 6.70 -3.45 -14.44
C THR A 116 5.72 -2.40 -13.94
N ILE A 117 5.67 -1.27 -14.63
CA ILE A 117 4.82 -0.16 -14.24
C ILE A 117 3.55 -0.16 -15.07
N ASP A 118 2.39 -0.15 -14.40
CA ASP A 118 1.11 0.12 -15.06
C ASP A 118 0.96 1.64 -15.11
N GLU A 119 1.14 2.22 -16.28
CA GLU A 119 1.13 3.67 -16.48
C GLU A 119 -0.16 4.35 -16.04
N LYS A 120 -1.25 3.61 -15.91
CA LYS A 120 -2.52 4.15 -15.41
C LYS A 120 -2.50 4.38 -13.91
N GLU A 121 -1.71 3.60 -13.17
CA GLU A 121 -1.67 3.65 -11.72
C GLU A 121 -0.39 4.24 -11.17
N SER A 122 0.69 4.23 -11.96
CA SER A 122 2.01 4.66 -11.50
C SER A 122 2.75 5.43 -12.56
N MET A 123 3.41 6.52 -12.14
CA MET A 123 4.33 7.26 -13.00
C MET A 123 5.74 6.70 -12.90
N ASP A 124 6.11 6.21 -11.72
CA ASP A 124 7.47 5.74 -11.46
C ASP A 124 7.48 4.76 -10.29
N MET A 125 8.56 4.02 -10.19
CA MET A 125 8.75 3.06 -9.11
C MET A 125 10.24 2.87 -8.90
N ASN A 126 10.71 3.21 -7.69
CA ASN A 126 12.14 3.17 -7.37
C ASN A 126 12.38 2.75 -5.93
N PHE A 127 13.58 2.20 -5.72
CA PHE A 127 14.06 1.97 -4.37
C PHE A 127 14.73 3.23 -3.84
N PHE A 128 14.40 3.58 -2.61
CA PHE A 128 14.94 4.77 -1.94
C PHE A 128 15.64 4.39 -0.64
N SER A 129 16.74 5.07 -0.35
CA SER A 129 17.37 4.97 0.96
C SER A 129 16.44 5.53 2.02
N LEU A 130 16.37 4.89 3.17
CA LEU A 130 15.55 5.37 4.29
C LEU A 130 16.04 6.73 4.81
N LYS A 131 17.28 7.10 4.51
CA LYS A 131 17.87 8.39 4.88
C LYS A 131 17.56 9.49 3.85
N ASN A 132 17.01 9.12 2.71
CA ASN A 132 16.79 10.04 1.59
C ASN A 132 15.48 9.75 0.89
N LEU A 133 14.39 9.75 1.66
CA LEU A 133 13.05 9.51 1.13
C LEU A 133 12.60 10.70 0.28
N PRO A 134 11.77 10.47 -0.75
CA PRO A 134 11.33 11.56 -1.62
C PRO A 134 10.43 12.55 -0.88
N LYS A 135 10.47 13.82 -1.28
CA LYS A 135 9.68 14.89 -0.67
C LYS A 135 8.17 14.65 -0.80
N GLY A 136 7.75 14.00 -1.86
CA GLY A 136 6.34 13.73 -2.11
C GLY A 136 5.77 12.53 -1.36
N LEU A 137 6.55 11.91 -0.47
CA LEU A 137 6.05 10.79 0.32
C LEU A 137 4.97 11.27 1.27
N LYS A 138 3.78 10.69 1.16
CA LYS A 138 2.65 11.07 1.99
C LYS A 138 2.89 10.73 3.46
N LYS A 139 2.32 11.56 4.32
CA LYS A 139 2.48 11.48 5.78
C LYS A 139 2.13 10.10 6.35
N GLU A 140 1.03 9.50 5.91
CA GLU A 140 0.60 8.19 6.40
C GLU A 140 1.62 7.10 6.07
N TYR A 141 2.27 7.19 4.90
CA TYR A 141 3.29 6.21 4.54
C TYR A 141 4.54 6.34 5.37
N LYS A 142 4.89 7.56 5.78
CA LYS A 142 5.99 7.77 6.74
C LYS A 142 5.70 7.05 8.05
N SER A 143 4.47 7.16 8.53
CA SER A 143 4.04 6.45 9.75
C SER A 143 4.14 4.94 9.60
N PHE A 144 3.79 4.42 8.42
CA PHE A 144 3.83 2.98 8.14
C PHE A 144 5.26 2.44 8.10
N ILE A 145 6.21 3.25 7.63
CA ILE A 145 7.62 2.86 7.51
C ILE A 145 8.35 2.94 8.85
N GLU A 146 7.90 3.80 9.74
CA GLU A 146 8.57 4.08 11.02
C GLU A 146 8.91 2.83 11.84
N PRO A 147 8.02 1.84 12.02
CA PRO A 147 8.36 0.63 12.76
C PRO A 147 9.55 -0.12 12.16
N TYR A 148 9.68 -0.13 10.84
CA TYR A 148 10.83 -0.75 10.19
C TYR A 148 12.11 0.03 10.47
N ILE A 149 12.07 1.37 10.38
CA ILE A 149 13.23 2.22 10.69
C ILE A 149 13.67 1.98 12.13
N GLU A 150 12.74 1.96 13.07
CA GLU A 150 13.03 1.71 14.48
C GLU A 150 13.68 0.35 14.70
N SER A 151 13.25 -0.68 13.94
CA SER A 151 13.81 -2.01 14.06
C SER A 151 15.29 -2.07 13.67
N LEU A 152 15.72 -1.18 12.77
CA LEU A 152 17.12 -1.11 12.34
C LEU A 152 18.03 -0.44 13.36
N GLN A 153 17.46 0.29 14.30
CA GLN A 153 18.21 1.03 15.32
C GLN A 153 18.48 0.21 16.61
N LYS A 154 17.94 -1.00 16.65
CA LYS A 154 18.13 -1.90 17.79
C LYS A 154 19.36 -2.78 17.67
#